data_61e0542b52474854c1611cb1c85c9d46
#
_entry.id   61e0542b52474854c1611cb1c85c9d46
#
_cell.length_a   1.000
_cell.length_b   1.000
_cell.length_c   1.000
_cell.angle_alpha   90.00
_cell.angle_beta   90.00
_cell.angle_gamma   90.00
#
_symmetry.space_group_name_H-M   'P 1'
#
loop_
_entity.id
_entity.type
_entity.pdbx_description
1 polymer ?
#
loop_
_entity_poly.entity_id
_entity_poly.type
_entity_poly.pdbx_seq_one_letter_code
_entity_poly.pdbx_strand_id
1 'polypeptide(L)'
;MANESKAPQSPESSQPDVSGSSPAPSAAGTSPSSAIKAAGPGPLQTALDNECSRRYRDRFGVGIFDALEDRRQAILIIDSSQLLEIARYSRDDEKFHLLEDYTAVDWPRREKRFDLVAQLYSFTHNTRLRLKIPLGADEQPATLVPVWPAANWLEREIFDLFGIAFRGHPNLKRILLPDEWQGHPLRKDYDILQQDTAWVRENLSIESGQ
;
A
#
# COMPACT_ATOMS: atom_id res chain seq x y z
N MET A 1 13.42 -41.13 -52.68
CA MET A 1 14.49 -41.66 -51.83
C MET A 1 14.24 -41.11 -50.41
N ALA A 2 13.85 -42.03 -49.55
CA ALA A 2 13.55 -41.78 -48.15
C ALA A 2 14.81 -41.51 -47.33
N ASN A 3 14.74 -40.67 -46.35
CA ASN A 3 15.63 -40.77 -45.21
C ASN A 3 14.91 -40.37 -43.94
N GLU A 4 14.54 -41.42 -43.18
CA GLU A 4 14.07 -41.35 -41.80
C GLU A 4 15.24 -41.04 -40.89
N SER A 5 15.07 -40.12 -39.96
CA SER A 5 15.98 -39.91 -38.83
C SER A 5 15.23 -39.86 -37.52
N LYS A 6 15.24 -40.95 -36.89
CA LYS A 6 15.17 -41.47 -35.54
C LYS A 6 15.33 -40.45 -34.40
N ALA A 7 14.31 -40.37 -33.55
CA ALA A 7 14.33 -39.72 -32.26
C ALA A 7 15.14 -40.51 -31.21
N PRO A 8 15.82 -39.86 -30.26
CA PRO A 8 16.41 -40.56 -29.12
C PRO A 8 15.44 -40.63 -27.94
N GLN A 9 15.43 -41.82 -27.32
CA GLN A 9 14.69 -42.21 -26.13
C GLN A 9 15.31 -41.62 -24.88
N SER A 10 14.46 -41.23 -23.92
CA SER A 10 14.80 -40.88 -22.53
C SER A 10 15.11 -42.11 -21.71
N PRO A 11 16.01 -42.07 -20.76
CA PRO A 11 16.15 -43.11 -19.75
C PRO A 11 15.30 -42.88 -18.54
N GLU A 12 14.62 -43.92 -18.14
CA GLU A 12 13.89 -44.19 -16.94
C GLU A 12 14.86 -44.29 -15.75
N SER A 13 14.59 -43.59 -14.63
CA SER A 13 15.25 -43.89 -13.37
C SER A 13 14.26 -43.71 -12.19
N SER A 14 13.90 -44.88 -11.71
CA SER A 14 13.63 -45.37 -10.36
C SER A 14 13.49 -44.35 -9.23
N GLN A 15 12.29 -44.35 -8.63
CA GLN A 15 11.98 -43.88 -7.27
C GLN A 15 12.56 -44.82 -6.20
N PRO A 16 12.95 -44.35 -5.04
CA PRO A 16 12.82 -45.11 -3.80
C PRO A 16 11.68 -44.59 -2.92
N ASP A 17 10.84 -45.52 -2.54
CA ASP A 17 9.90 -45.43 -1.42
C ASP A 17 10.63 -45.14 -0.12
N VAL A 18 10.17 -44.11 0.62
CA VAL A 18 10.39 -44.01 2.06
C VAL A 18 9.07 -43.62 2.72
N SER A 19 8.43 -44.61 3.28
CA SER A 19 7.36 -44.48 4.26
C SER A 19 7.92 -43.86 5.55
N GLY A 20 7.40 -42.68 5.93
CA GLY A 20 7.68 -42.04 7.21
C GLY A 20 6.46 -41.24 7.66
N SER A 21 5.62 -41.92 8.43
CA SER A 21 4.52 -41.30 9.16
C SER A 21 5.05 -40.34 10.21
N SER A 22 4.69 -39.05 10.14
CA SER A 22 4.81 -38.09 11.23
C SER A 22 3.47 -37.44 11.52
N PRO A 23 3.13 -37.28 12.80
CA PRO A 23 1.79 -36.85 13.21
C PRO A 23 1.59 -35.35 12.95
N ALA A 24 0.38 -34.99 12.57
CA ALA A 24 -0.10 -33.62 12.40
C ALA A 24 0.09 -32.80 13.70
N PRO A 25 0.57 -31.55 13.62
CA PRO A 25 0.50 -30.65 14.77
C PRO A 25 -0.94 -30.17 14.96
N SER A 26 -1.39 -30.37 16.19
CA SER A 26 -2.62 -29.86 16.79
C SER A 26 -2.86 -28.38 16.46
N ALA A 27 -4.09 -28.06 16.07
CA ALA A 27 -4.59 -26.73 15.94
C ALA A 27 -4.45 -25.96 17.25
N ALA A 28 -3.41 -25.11 17.34
CA ALA A 28 -3.29 -24.11 18.39
C ALA A 28 -4.18 -22.93 18.01
N GLY A 29 -5.09 -22.61 18.92
CA GLY A 29 -6.05 -21.53 18.78
C GLY A 29 -5.40 -20.20 18.42
N THR A 30 -5.89 -19.59 17.39
CA THR A 30 -5.56 -18.23 16.99
C THR A 30 -6.09 -17.29 18.06
N SER A 31 -5.22 -16.79 18.90
CA SER A 31 -5.51 -15.69 19.81
C SER A 31 -5.86 -14.44 18.98
N PRO A 32 -6.86 -13.63 19.36
CA PRO A 32 -7.20 -12.44 18.63
C PRO A 32 -6.01 -11.47 18.64
N SER A 33 -5.65 -11.05 17.46
CA SER A 33 -4.77 -9.96 17.08
C SER A 33 -4.43 -8.99 18.22
N SER A 34 -3.14 -8.92 18.53
CA SER A 34 -2.58 -7.80 19.29
C SER A 34 -2.95 -6.51 18.55
N ALA A 35 -3.81 -5.70 19.16
CA ALA A 35 -4.24 -4.42 18.63
C ALA A 35 -3.01 -3.62 18.18
N ILE A 36 -2.96 -3.29 16.89
CA ILE A 36 -1.98 -2.39 16.32
C ILE A 36 -2.15 -1.06 17.08
N LYS A 37 -1.23 -0.80 17.99
CA LYS A 37 -1.17 0.50 18.66
C LYS A 37 -0.72 1.51 17.62
N ALA A 38 -1.68 2.08 16.88
CA ALA A 38 -1.43 3.30 16.15
C ALA A 38 -0.75 4.28 17.11
N ALA A 39 0.26 5.02 16.65
CA ALA A 39 0.84 6.05 17.49
C ALA A 39 -0.31 6.88 18.05
N GLY A 40 -0.36 7.03 19.39
CA GLY A 40 -1.42 7.76 20.05
C GLY A 40 -1.66 9.12 19.41
N PRO A 41 -2.85 9.72 19.59
CA PRO A 41 -3.19 10.99 18.98
C PRO A 41 -2.09 12.01 19.28
N GLY A 42 -1.64 12.72 18.23
CA GLY A 42 -0.73 13.85 18.40
C GLY A 42 -1.37 14.92 19.30
N PRO A 43 -0.60 15.89 19.83
CA PRO A 43 -1.07 16.85 20.86
C PRO A 43 -2.27 17.71 20.45
N LEU A 44 -2.72 17.67 19.20
CA LEU A 44 -3.88 18.38 18.67
C LEU A 44 -5.00 17.44 18.17
N GLN A 45 -4.83 16.10 18.30
CA GLN A 45 -5.81 15.12 17.82
C GLN A 45 -6.73 14.71 18.96
N THR A 46 -8.02 14.76 18.72
CA THR A 46 -9.07 14.32 19.64
C THR A 46 -9.86 13.17 19.04
N ALA A 47 -10.44 12.31 19.89
CA ALA A 47 -11.31 11.25 19.39
C ALA A 47 -12.52 11.86 18.67
N LEU A 48 -12.80 11.33 17.47
CA LEU A 48 -13.96 11.75 16.67
C LEU A 48 -15.13 10.79 16.94
N ASP A 49 -16.22 11.34 17.50
CA ASP A 49 -17.49 10.63 17.67
C ASP A 49 -18.62 11.45 17.06
N ASN A 50 -18.66 11.52 15.74
CA ASN A 50 -19.72 12.16 14.98
C ASN A 50 -20.53 11.13 14.20
N GLU A 51 -21.64 11.56 13.59
CA GLU A 51 -22.52 10.70 12.82
C GLU A 51 -21.81 10.00 11.65
N CYS A 52 -20.92 10.70 10.97
CA CYS A 52 -20.11 10.14 9.89
C CYS A 52 -19.23 8.98 10.40
N SER A 53 -18.45 9.20 11.46
CA SER A 53 -17.58 8.15 12.02
C SER A 53 -18.36 6.94 12.53
N ARG A 54 -19.56 7.15 13.09
CA ARG A 54 -20.45 6.07 13.53
C ARG A 54 -20.92 5.22 12.35
N ARG A 55 -21.38 5.84 11.24
CA ARG A 55 -21.79 5.11 10.01
C ARG A 55 -20.68 4.23 9.47
N TYR A 56 -19.42 4.71 9.45
CA TYR A 56 -18.27 3.88 9.04
C TYR A 56 -18.03 2.72 10.01
N ARG A 57 -18.08 2.95 11.33
CA ARG A 57 -17.92 1.89 12.33
C ARG A 57 -19.02 0.85 12.24
N ASP A 58 -20.27 1.28 12.07
CA ASP A 58 -21.42 0.38 11.94
C ASP A 58 -21.33 -0.49 10.70
N ARG A 59 -20.80 0.06 9.60
CA ARG A 59 -20.68 -0.63 8.32
C ARG A 59 -19.48 -1.58 8.25
N PHE A 60 -18.32 -1.14 8.75
CA PHE A 60 -17.04 -1.83 8.56
C PHE A 60 -16.45 -2.44 9.84
N GLY A 61 -17.03 -2.16 10.99
CA GLY A 61 -16.67 -2.77 12.26
C GLY A 61 -15.17 -2.66 12.55
N VAL A 62 -14.51 -3.82 12.64
CA VAL A 62 -13.07 -3.94 12.93
C VAL A 62 -12.16 -3.35 11.85
N GLY A 63 -12.68 -3.06 10.68
CA GLY A 63 -11.93 -2.40 9.60
C GLY A 63 -11.66 -0.91 9.84
N ILE A 64 -12.33 -0.32 10.85
CA ILE A 64 -12.05 1.04 11.32
C ILE A 64 -11.28 0.94 12.63
N PHE A 65 -9.98 1.13 12.58
CA PHE A 65 -9.12 1.04 13.76
C PHE A 65 -9.32 2.20 14.72
N ASP A 66 -9.49 3.42 14.16
CA ASP A 66 -9.71 4.62 14.96
C ASP A 66 -10.38 5.73 14.15
N ALA A 67 -10.99 6.70 14.84
CA ALA A 67 -11.55 7.90 14.27
C ALA A 67 -11.12 9.10 15.11
N LEU A 68 -10.44 10.04 14.47
CA LEU A 68 -9.81 11.19 15.11
C LEU A 68 -10.27 12.49 14.44
N GLU A 69 -10.17 13.59 15.14
CA GLU A 69 -10.27 14.93 14.59
C GLU A 69 -8.96 15.69 14.80
N ASP A 70 -8.45 16.29 13.76
CA ASP A 70 -7.31 17.19 13.78
C ASP A 70 -7.67 18.49 13.07
N ARG A 71 -7.64 19.62 13.80
CA ARG A 71 -7.95 20.95 13.26
C ARG A 71 -9.28 21.00 12.50
N ARG A 72 -10.31 20.37 13.03
CA ARG A 72 -11.65 20.23 12.45
C ARG A 72 -11.70 19.37 11.17
N GLN A 73 -10.69 18.57 10.92
CA GLN A 73 -10.68 17.59 9.86
C GLN A 73 -10.88 16.19 10.44
N ALA A 74 -11.89 15.48 9.93
CA ALA A 74 -12.13 14.08 10.27
C ALA A 74 -11.04 13.19 9.69
N ILE A 75 -10.53 12.26 10.50
CA ILE A 75 -9.51 11.28 10.12
C ILE A 75 -10.03 9.91 10.53
N LEU A 76 -10.07 8.97 9.60
CA LEU A 76 -10.32 7.56 9.87
C LEU A 76 -9.04 6.76 9.64
N ILE A 77 -8.65 5.95 10.63
CA ILE A 77 -7.56 4.98 10.49
C ILE A 77 -8.20 3.64 10.14
N ILE A 78 -7.87 3.09 8.99
CA ILE A 78 -8.57 1.95 8.39
C ILE A 78 -7.63 0.80 8.08
N ASP A 79 -8.20 -0.40 8.00
CA ASP A 79 -7.50 -1.60 7.55
C ASP A 79 -7.28 -1.56 6.03
N SER A 80 -6.05 -1.85 5.60
CA SER A 80 -5.67 -1.95 4.19
C SER A 80 -6.46 -3.02 3.42
N SER A 81 -6.87 -4.10 4.09
CA SER A 81 -7.66 -5.17 3.48
C SER A 81 -9.04 -4.72 3.03
N GLN A 82 -9.62 -3.71 3.71
CA GLN A 82 -10.94 -3.15 3.40
C GLN A 82 -10.87 -1.82 2.64
N LEU A 83 -9.69 -1.37 2.26
CA LEU A 83 -9.46 -0.08 1.61
C LEU A 83 -10.39 0.18 0.42
N LEU A 84 -10.50 -0.78 -0.51
CA LEU A 84 -11.30 -0.60 -1.71
C LEU A 84 -12.81 -0.49 -1.43
N GLU A 85 -13.31 -1.27 -0.46
CA GLU A 85 -14.72 -1.25 -0.06
C GLU A 85 -15.07 0.03 0.69
N ILE A 86 -14.20 0.46 1.60
CA ILE A 86 -14.34 1.74 2.31
C ILE A 86 -14.29 2.91 1.32
N ALA A 87 -13.40 2.86 0.33
CA ALA A 87 -13.31 3.89 -0.70
C ALA A 87 -14.58 3.99 -1.54
N ARG A 88 -15.17 2.85 -1.95
CA ARG A 88 -16.44 2.81 -2.68
C ARG A 88 -17.58 3.42 -1.85
N TYR A 89 -17.70 2.98 -0.60
CA TYR A 89 -18.68 3.51 0.34
C TYR A 89 -18.51 5.02 0.54
N SER A 90 -17.27 5.48 0.71
CA SER A 90 -16.95 6.90 0.85
C SER A 90 -17.46 7.72 -0.36
N ARG A 91 -17.25 7.23 -1.59
CA ARG A 91 -17.69 7.91 -2.81
C ARG A 91 -19.20 7.83 -3.01
N ASP A 92 -19.77 6.63 -2.88
CA ASP A 92 -21.13 6.35 -3.35
C ASP A 92 -22.19 6.70 -2.30
N ASP A 93 -21.95 6.36 -1.05
CA ASP A 93 -22.89 6.57 0.06
C ASP A 93 -22.62 7.90 0.78
N GLU A 94 -21.38 8.14 1.20
CA GLU A 94 -20.98 9.32 1.96
C GLU A 94 -20.66 10.54 1.06
N LYS A 95 -20.78 10.41 -0.26
CA LYS A 95 -20.65 11.49 -1.24
C LYS A 95 -19.29 12.21 -1.28
N PHE A 96 -18.21 11.51 -0.93
CA PHE A 96 -16.86 11.99 -1.13
C PHE A 96 -16.43 11.74 -2.59
N HIS A 97 -16.88 12.60 -3.50
CA HIS A 97 -16.69 12.42 -4.94
C HIS A 97 -15.27 12.66 -5.41
N LEU A 98 -14.51 13.48 -4.71
CA LEU A 98 -13.16 13.88 -5.10
C LEU A 98 -12.10 13.25 -4.20
N LEU A 99 -11.15 12.56 -4.84
CA LEU A 99 -9.85 12.27 -4.25
C LEU A 99 -8.96 13.50 -4.51
N GLU A 100 -8.80 14.36 -3.50
CA GLU A 100 -7.99 15.59 -3.61
C GLU A 100 -6.51 15.26 -3.69
N ASP A 101 -6.08 14.27 -2.90
CA ASP A 101 -4.68 13.85 -2.82
C ASP A 101 -4.57 12.42 -2.30
N TYR A 102 -3.52 11.72 -2.71
CA TYR A 102 -3.16 10.40 -2.22
C TYR A 102 -1.66 10.28 -2.16
N THR A 103 -1.11 10.08 -0.98
CA THR A 103 0.33 10.05 -0.76
C THR A 103 0.70 9.03 0.33
N ALA A 104 2.00 8.90 0.61
CA ALA A 104 2.52 8.03 1.65
C ALA A 104 3.43 8.79 2.63
N VAL A 105 3.55 8.25 3.84
CA VAL A 105 4.52 8.71 4.85
C VAL A 105 5.33 7.52 5.32
N ASP A 106 6.65 7.63 5.33
CA ASP A 106 7.56 6.57 5.79
C ASP A 106 7.93 6.76 7.27
N TRP A 107 7.71 5.70 8.06
CA TRP A 107 8.03 5.60 9.49
C TRP A 107 8.95 4.40 9.74
N PRO A 108 10.24 4.49 9.47
CA PRO A 108 11.15 3.33 9.42
C PRO A 108 11.27 2.54 10.73
N ARG A 109 10.82 3.09 11.86
CA ARG A 109 10.86 2.44 13.18
C ARG A 109 9.56 1.76 13.58
N ARG A 110 8.52 1.80 12.72
CA ARG A 110 7.22 1.17 13.00
C ARG A 110 7.16 -0.21 12.36
N GLU A 111 6.41 -1.12 12.95
CA GLU A 111 6.05 -2.40 12.35
C GLU A 111 5.27 -2.20 11.04
N LYS A 112 4.21 -1.39 11.08
CA LYS A 112 3.56 -0.83 9.90
C LYS A 112 4.34 0.39 9.45
N ARG A 113 5.29 0.15 8.56
CA ARG A 113 6.28 1.15 8.13
C ARG A 113 5.68 2.36 7.45
N PHE A 114 4.67 2.15 6.60
CA PHE A 114 4.07 3.23 5.83
C PHE A 114 2.68 3.58 6.33
N ASP A 115 2.32 4.86 6.27
CA ASP A 115 0.94 5.31 6.30
C ASP A 115 0.59 5.81 4.90
N LEU A 116 -0.36 5.17 4.19
CA LEU A 116 -1.01 5.81 3.06
C LEU A 116 -2.01 6.83 3.58
N VAL A 117 -2.09 7.97 2.91
CA VAL A 117 -2.97 9.07 3.30
C VAL A 117 -3.78 9.51 2.08
N ALA A 118 -5.08 9.24 2.10
CA ALA A 118 -6.01 9.71 1.09
C ALA A 118 -6.83 10.88 1.62
N GLN A 119 -6.82 11.99 0.90
CA GLN A 119 -7.63 13.18 1.18
C GLN A 119 -8.85 13.16 0.29
N LEU A 120 -10.02 13.14 0.91
CA LEU A 120 -11.29 13.08 0.22
C LEU A 120 -12.08 14.38 0.45
N TYR A 121 -12.81 14.82 -0.57
CA TYR A 121 -13.69 15.96 -0.48
C TYR A 121 -15.10 15.65 -0.98
N SER A 122 -16.08 16.11 -0.23
CA SER A 122 -17.49 16.05 -0.60
C SER A 122 -18.01 17.43 -1.01
N PHE A 123 -18.38 17.59 -2.27
CA PHE A 123 -19.07 18.79 -2.75
C PHE A 123 -20.48 18.93 -2.15
N THR A 124 -21.11 17.79 -1.85
CA THR A 124 -22.46 17.75 -1.28
C THR A 124 -22.48 18.28 0.14
N HIS A 125 -21.52 17.89 0.95
CA HIS A 125 -21.46 18.22 2.38
C HIS A 125 -20.48 19.36 2.67
N ASN A 126 -19.71 19.81 1.68
CA ASN A 126 -18.62 20.79 1.82
C ASN A 126 -17.67 20.43 2.96
N THR A 127 -17.28 19.17 3.02
CA THR A 127 -16.42 18.62 4.08
C THR A 127 -15.28 17.78 3.51
N ARG A 128 -14.23 17.62 4.32
CA ARG A 128 -13.08 16.76 4.04
C ARG A 128 -13.06 15.58 4.96
N LEU A 129 -12.60 14.46 4.43
CA LEU A 129 -12.29 13.24 5.18
C LEU A 129 -10.89 12.79 4.81
N ARG A 130 -10.07 12.49 5.81
CA ARG A 130 -8.76 11.87 5.62
C ARG A 130 -8.84 10.40 5.99
N LEU A 131 -8.46 9.52 5.07
CA LEU A 131 -8.23 8.12 5.37
C LEU A 131 -6.74 7.91 5.58
N LYS A 132 -6.37 7.25 6.68
CA LYS A 132 -5.01 6.78 6.95
C LYS A 132 -5.01 5.26 6.95
N ILE A 133 -4.09 4.68 6.19
CA ILE A 133 -3.97 3.24 5.99
C ILE A 133 -2.56 2.81 6.38
N PRO A 134 -2.37 2.26 7.60
CA PRO A 134 -1.08 1.72 8.01
C PRO A 134 -0.72 0.48 7.20
N LEU A 135 0.48 0.46 6.59
CA LEU A 135 0.98 -0.63 5.77
C LEU A 135 2.30 -1.18 6.28
N GLY A 136 2.47 -2.50 6.22
CA GLY A 136 3.77 -3.15 6.32
C GLY A 136 4.68 -2.83 5.13
N ALA A 137 5.98 -3.09 5.29
CA ALA A 137 6.99 -2.75 4.26
C ALA A 137 6.72 -3.41 2.90
N ASP A 138 6.21 -4.66 2.91
CA ASP A 138 5.98 -5.48 1.71
C ASP A 138 4.48 -5.61 1.38
N GLU A 139 3.64 -4.88 2.08
CA GLU A 139 2.19 -4.96 1.90
C GLU A 139 1.76 -4.19 0.65
N GLN A 140 0.92 -4.83 -0.17
CA GLN A 140 0.40 -4.25 -1.41
C GLN A 140 -1.10 -3.97 -1.25
N PRO A 141 -1.50 -2.72 -1.03
CA PRO A 141 -2.91 -2.34 -0.94
C PRO A 141 -3.61 -2.49 -2.30
N ALA A 142 -4.93 -2.58 -2.28
CA ALA A 142 -5.71 -2.55 -3.50
C ALA A 142 -5.66 -1.14 -4.13
N THR A 143 -5.64 -1.08 -5.48
CA THR A 143 -5.71 0.18 -6.21
C THR A 143 -7.06 0.88 -6.01
N LEU A 144 -7.05 2.19 -5.94
CA LEU A 144 -8.24 3.05 -5.90
C LEU A 144 -8.68 3.54 -7.28
N VAL A 145 -7.97 3.19 -8.35
CA VAL A 145 -8.31 3.59 -9.75
C VAL A 145 -9.75 3.27 -10.14
N PRO A 146 -10.34 2.11 -9.75
CA PRO A 146 -11.75 1.81 -10.05
C PRO A 146 -12.75 2.73 -9.32
N VAL A 147 -12.32 3.43 -8.27
CA VAL A 147 -13.15 4.36 -7.49
C VAL A 147 -12.95 5.78 -7.99
N TRP A 148 -11.70 6.23 -8.03
CA TRP A 148 -11.33 7.55 -8.53
C TRP A 148 -10.24 7.42 -9.60
N PRO A 149 -10.53 7.72 -10.87
CA PRO A 149 -9.53 7.61 -11.94
C PRO A 149 -8.26 8.43 -11.70
N ALA A 150 -8.36 9.53 -10.93
CA ALA A 150 -7.20 10.34 -10.53
C ALA A 150 -6.15 9.54 -9.71
N ALA A 151 -6.57 8.48 -9.01
CA ALA A 151 -5.67 7.61 -8.26
C ALA A 151 -4.58 6.98 -9.16
N ASN A 152 -4.84 6.79 -10.46
CA ASN A 152 -3.84 6.24 -11.38
C ASN A 152 -2.50 7.00 -11.33
N TRP A 153 -2.56 8.33 -11.32
CA TRP A 153 -1.36 9.17 -11.29
C TRP A 153 -0.72 9.22 -9.90
N LEU A 154 -1.54 9.35 -8.88
CA LEU A 154 -1.10 9.44 -7.48
C LEU A 154 -0.48 8.12 -6.99
N GLU A 155 -1.04 6.98 -7.36
CA GLU A 155 -0.47 5.67 -7.04
C GLU A 155 0.85 5.41 -7.76
N ARG A 156 1.02 5.88 -8.98
CA ARG A 156 2.31 5.85 -9.70
C ARG A 156 3.35 6.75 -9.02
N GLU A 157 2.96 7.92 -8.52
CA GLU A 157 3.85 8.78 -7.74
C GLU A 157 4.29 8.10 -6.44
N ILE A 158 3.34 7.50 -5.70
CA ILE A 158 3.66 6.73 -4.49
C ILE A 158 4.60 5.55 -4.81
N PHE A 159 4.32 4.82 -5.87
CA PHE A 159 5.20 3.74 -6.32
C PHE A 159 6.60 4.26 -6.65
N ASP A 160 6.69 5.35 -7.39
CA ASP A 160 7.95 5.92 -7.82
C ASP A 160 8.82 6.39 -6.63
N LEU A 161 8.22 7.12 -5.70
CA LEU A 161 8.95 7.79 -4.63
C LEU A 161 9.12 6.94 -3.36
N PHE A 162 8.20 5.99 -3.09
CA PHE A 162 8.23 5.13 -1.89
C PHE A 162 8.38 3.64 -2.20
N GLY A 163 8.15 3.20 -3.44
CA GLY A 163 8.22 1.79 -3.83
C GLY A 163 7.05 0.94 -3.34
N ILE A 164 5.90 1.55 -3.05
CA ILE A 164 4.70 0.84 -2.64
C ILE A 164 3.95 0.40 -3.90
N ALA A 165 3.81 -0.91 -4.10
CA ALA A 165 3.06 -1.46 -5.23
C ALA A 165 1.57 -1.56 -4.91
N PHE A 166 0.72 -1.27 -5.90
CA PHE A 166 -0.74 -1.34 -5.77
C PHE A 166 -1.30 -2.53 -6.55
N ARG A 167 -1.97 -3.44 -5.84
CA ARG A 167 -2.58 -4.62 -6.45
C ARG A 167 -3.74 -4.23 -7.36
N GLY A 168 -3.68 -4.67 -8.62
CA GLY A 168 -4.71 -4.38 -9.61
C GLY A 168 -4.60 -3.02 -10.29
N HIS A 169 -3.50 -2.27 -10.08
CA HIS A 169 -3.25 -1.04 -10.83
C HIS A 169 -3.06 -1.34 -12.33
N PRO A 170 -3.71 -0.60 -13.24
CA PRO A 170 -3.72 -0.91 -14.67
C PRO A 170 -2.36 -0.75 -15.36
N ASN A 171 -1.51 0.16 -14.88
CA ASN A 171 -0.22 0.46 -15.49
C ASN A 171 0.72 1.11 -14.47
N LEU A 172 1.22 0.30 -13.52
CA LEU A 172 2.10 0.78 -12.46
C LEU A 172 3.54 0.90 -12.99
N LYS A 173 3.97 2.12 -13.24
CA LYS A 173 5.33 2.48 -13.68
C LYS A 173 5.73 3.84 -13.12
N ARG A 174 7.00 4.15 -13.12
CA ARG A 174 7.52 5.45 -12.68
C ARG A 174 6.87 6.61 -13.44
N ILE A 175 6.84 7.79 -12.85
CA ILE A 175 6.21 8.98 -13.41
C ILE A 175 7.07 10.24 -13.26
N LEU A 176 7.84 10.34 -12.19
CA LEU A 176 8.69 11.49 -11.88
C LEU A 176 10.16 11.22 -12.15
N LEU A 177 10.62 10.01 -11.81
CA LEU A 177 12.00 9.60 -11.98
C LEU A 177 12.18 8.85 -13.31
N PRO A 178 13.39 8.86 -13.90
CA PRO A 178 13.71 8.01 -15.04
C PRO A 178 13.50 6.53 -14.75
N ASP A 179 13.20 5.75 -15.79
CA ASP A 179 12.93 4.30 -15.63
C ASP A 179 14.15 3.54 -15.07
N GLU A 180 15.37 4.00 -15.38
CA GLU A 180 16.64 3.43 -14.93
C GLU A 180 17.02 3.83 -13.50
N TRP A 181 16.33 4.78 -12.89
CA TRP A 181 16.67 5.28 -11.55
C TRP A 181 16.59 4.18 -10.50
N GLN A 182 17.61 4.10 -9.64
CA GLN A 182 17.68 3.11 -8.58
C GLN A 182 17.15 3.66 -7.26
N GLY A 183 16.25 2.90 -6.62
CA GLY A 183 15.68 3.22 -5.32
C GLY A 183 14.48 4.16 -5.36
N HIS A 184 14.12 4.67 -4.16
CA HIS A 184 12.90 5.45 -3.91
C HIS A 184 13.22 6.61 -2.97
N PRO A 185 13.35 7.85 -3.49
CA PRO A 185 13.97 8.96 -2.76
C PRO A 185 13.22 9.46 -1.52
N LEU A 186 11.92 9.19 -1.37
CA LEU A 186 11.18 9.62 -0.18
C LEU A 186 11.19 8.60 0.97
N ARG A 187 11.80 7.43 0.78
CA ARG A 187 12.11 6.54 1.89
C ARG A 187 13.17 7.15 2.79
N LYS A 188 12.99 7.03 4.10
CA LYS A 188 13.92 7.58 5.10
C LYS A 188 15.27 6.85 5.19
N ASP A 189 15.35 5.65 4.64
CA ASP A 189 16.57 4.86 4.50
C ASP A 189 17.26 5.05 3.14
N TYR A 190 16.70 5.89 2.25
CA TYR A 190 17.36 6.28 1.01
C TYR A 190 18.45 7.31 1.31
N ASP A 191 19.69 7.02 0.90
CA ASP A 191 20.81 7.93 1.09
C ASP A 191 20.85 8.96 -0.05
N ILE A 192 20.47 10.18 0.25
CA ILE A 192 20.48 11.29 -0.71
C ILE A 192 21.88 11.68 -1.17
N LEU A 193 22.93 11.30 -0.43
CA LEU A 193 24.32 11.53 -0.81
C LEU A 193 24.85 10.45 -1.76
N GLN A 194 24.19 9.30 -1.82
CA GLN A 194 24.47 8.20 -2.76
C GLN A 194 23.38 8.11 -3.83
N GLN A 195 22.99 9.25 -4.40
CA GLN A 195 22.12 9.27 -5.58
C GLN A 195 22.71 8.38 -6.65
N ASP A 196 21.87 7.92 -7.61
CA ASP A 196 22.35 7.18 -8.76
C ASP A 196 23.39 8.01 -9.52
N THR A 197 24.63 7.92 -9.01
CA THR A 197 25.76 8.71 -9.50
C THR A 197 26.11 8.36 -10.94
N ALA A 198 25.81 7.14 -11.37
CA ALA A 198 26.03 6.74 -12.75
C ALA A 198 25.07 7.48 -13.68
N TRP A 199 23.78 7.45 -13.36
CA TRP A 199 22.76 8.15 -14.13
C TRP A 199 22.95 9.67 -14.11
N VAL A 200 23.26 10.26 -12.95
CA VAL A 200 23.50 11.71 -12.78
C VAL A 200 24.69 12.15 -13.63
N ARG A 201 25.78 11.41 -13.59
CA ARG A 201 26.99 11.72 -14.37
C ARG A 201 26.72 11.63 -15.87
N GLU A 202 26.04 10.58 -16.32
CA GLU A 202 25.79 10.31 -17.73
C GLU A 202 24.80 11.29 -18.35
N ASN A 203 23.73 11.65 -17.62
CA ASN A 203 22.62 12.44 -18.17
C ASN A 203 22.67 13.94 -17.80
N LEU A 204 23.21 14.30 -16.65
CA LEU A 204 23.27 15.68 -16.18
C LEU A 204 24.67 16.28 -16.24
N SER A 205 25.70 15.49 -16.53
CA SER A 205 27.13 15.91 -16.53
C SER A 205 27.54 16.57 -15.20
N ILE A 206 26.89 16.19 -14.11
CA ILE A 206 27.20 16.67 -12.76
C ILE A 206 28.10 15.63 -12.11
N GLU A 207 29.33 16.00 -11.79
CA GLU A 207 30.15 15.18 -10.90
C GLU A 207 29.55 15.24 -9.50
N SER A 208 29.17 14.07 -8.94
CA SER A 208 28.71 14.00 -7.56
C SER A 208 29.80 14.59 -6.69
N GLY A 209 29.50 15.72 -6.06
CA GLY A 209 30.43 16.40 -5.17
C GLY A 209 30.92 15.46 -4.08
N GLN A 210 32.20 15.47 -3.88
CA GLN A 210 32.88 14.81 -2.76
C GLN A 210 32.50 15.47 -1.45
#